data_4fcd42ecedcf04e6ad96316dba0ba73c
#
_entry.id   4fcd42ecedcf04e6ad96316dba0ba73c
#
_cell.length_a   1.000
_cell.length_b   1.000
_cell.length_c   1.000
_cell.angle_alpha   90.00
_cell.angle_beta   90.00
_cell.angle_gamma   90.00
#
_symmetry.space_group_name_H-M   'P 1'
#
loop_
_entity.id
_entity.type
_entity.pdbx_description
1 polymer ?
#
loop_
_entity_poly.entity_id
_entity_poly.type
_entity_poly.pdbx_seq_one_letter_code
_entity_poly.pdbx_strand_id
1 'polypeptide(L)'
;MRRISPDEVAKGPDHLEKQFSKTLKNRTFKKELDSGILCNLGEDWQMVNVLLAGEDFPATGVESLPVLGGEHIATQRDQVDVLLILKPELVRAAADYLQGIDPEAQVRENKGKLRVVGGAPDWMIEALVGHLEAMKRFYLEASASGSAVAKRVYS
;
A
#
# COMPACT_ATOMS: atom_id res chain seq x y z
N MET A 1 4.09 0.33 3.01
CA MET A 1 4.42 -0.77 2.06
C MET A 1 5.89 -0.71 1.71
N ARG A 2 6.55 -1.85 1.51
CA ARG A 2 7.99 -1.96 1.24
C ARG A 2 8.25 -2.93 0.10
N ARG A 3 9.13 -2.57 -0.86
CA ARG A 3 9.67 -3.50 -1.86
C ARG A 3 10.66 -4.42 -1.18
N ILE A 4 10.56 -5.72 -1.46
CA ILE A 4 11.44 -6.76 -0.95
C ILE A 4 11.79 -7.74 -2.07
N SER A 5 12.97 -8.34 -1.99
CA SER A 5 13.32 -9.41 -2.92
C SER A 5 12.56 -10.70 -2.57
N PRO A 6 12.36 -11.61 -3.55
CA PRO A 6 11.81 -12.94 -3.27
C PRO A 6 12.62 -13.71 -2.21
N ASP A 7 13.95 -13.54 -2.18
CA ASP A 7 14.82 -14.15 -1.18
C ASP A 7 14.58 -13.63 0.23
N GLU A 8 14.18 -12.37 0.37
CA GLU A 8 13.79 -11.80 1.67
C GLU A 8 12.45 -12.36 2.16
N VAL A 9 11.52 -12.63 1.25
CA VAL A 9 10.25 -13.32 1.58
C VAL A 9 10.53 -14.69 2.17
N ALA A 10 11.47 -15.44 1.58
CA ALA A 10 11.84 -16.79 2.03
C ALA A 10 12.46 -16.81 3.45
N LYS A 11 12.95 -15.68 3.96
CA LYS A 11 13.51 -15.58 5.33
C LYS A 11 12.42 -15.54 6.43
N GLY A 12 11.15 -15.44 6.05
CA GLY A 12 10.02 -15.56 6.95
C GLY A 12 9.59 -14.27 7.66
N PRO A 13 8.51 -14.36 8.46
CA PRO A 13 7.83 -13.20 9.03
C PRO A 13 8.69 -12.37 9.97
N ASP A 14 9.47 -12.99 10.84
CA ASP A 14 10.35 -12.28 11.80
C ASP A 14 11.39 -11.40 11.10
N HIS A 15 11.90 -11.85 9.94
CA HIS A 15 12.83 -11.05 9.14
C HIS A 15 12.13 -9.81 8.57
N LEU A 16 10.92 -9.98 8.05
CA LEU A 16 10.14 -8.90 7.46
C LEU A 16 9.72 -7.87 8.52
N GLU A 17 9.30 -8.31 9.70
CA GLU A 17 9.01 -7.40 10.81
C GLU A 17 10.22 -6.57 11.23
N LYS A 18 11.41 -7.17 11.29
CA LYS A 18 12.66 -6.46 11.56
C LYS A 18 12.96 -5.40 10.50
N GLN A 19 12.65 -5.65 9.22
CA GLN A 19 12.83 -4.66 8.16
C GLN A 19 11.93 -3.42 8.41
N PHE A 20 10.66 -3.60 8.76
CA PHE A 20 9.77 -2.49 9.10
C PHE A 20 10.23 -1.75 10.36
N SER A 21 10.68 -2.46 11.39
CA SER A 21 11.17 -1.85 12.64
C SER A 21 12.46 -1.02 12.44
N LYS A 22 13.34 -1.43 11.52
CA LYS A 22 14.53 -0.65 11.14
C LYS A 22 14.16 0.64 10.40
N THR A 23 13.14 0.55 9.55
CA THR A 23 12.65 1.67 8.74
C THR A 23 12.10 2.81 9.60
N LEU A 24 11.52 2.51 10.76
CA LEU A 24 10.99 3.53 11.68
C LEU A 24 12.07 4.44 12.31
N LYS A 25 13.36 4.14 12.15
CA LYS A 25 14.45 5.04 12.55
C LYS A 25 14.59 6.17 11.53
N ASN A 26 14.25 7.38 11.94
CA ASN A 26 14.05 8.60 11.12
C ASN A 26 14.95 8.81 9.88
N ARG A 27 16.24 8.51 9.93
CA ARG A 27 17.14 8.72 8.79
C ARG A 27 16.95 7.68 7.68
N THR A 28 16.67 6.44 8.05
CA THR A 28 16.46 5.34 7.09
C THR A 28 15.10 5.47 6.40
N PHE A 29 14.07 5.88 7.13
CA PHE A 29 12.72 6.07 6.61
C PHE A 29 12.68 7.04 5.43
N LYS A 30 13.22 8.25 5.63
CA LYS A 30 13.24 9.27 4.57
C LYS A 30 14.00 8.79 3.33
N LYS A 31 15.18 8.19 3.53
CA LYS A 31 16.01 7.68 2.43
C LYS A 31 15.27 6.59 1.63
N GLU A 32 14.60 5.68 2.29
CA GLU A 32 13.85 4.59 1.64
C GLU A 32 12.60 5.09 0.94
N LEU A 33 11.93 6.12 1.49
CA LEU A 33 10.81 6.79 0.85
C LEU A 33 11.26 7.51 -0.44
N ASP A 34 12.31 8.32 -0.34
CA ASP A 34 12.86 9.08 -1.47
C ASP A 34 13.40 8.17 -2.59
N SER A 35 13.90 6.98 -2.25
CA SER A 35 14.41 5.98 -3.20
C SER A 35 13.33 5.05 -3.77
N GLY A 36 12.05 5.23 -3.41
CA GLY A 36 10.95 4.39 -3.87
C GLY A 36 10.97 2.95 -3.34
N ILE A 37 11.81 2.64 -2.34
CA ILE A 37 11.79 1.34 -1.65
C ILE A 37 10.57 1.23 -0.74
N LEU A 38 10.12 2.36 -0.20
CA LEU A 38 9.00 2.47 0.72
C LEU A 38 7.89 3.33 0.11
N CYS A 39 6.64 2.93 0.33
CA CYS A 39 5.46 3.76 0.12
C CYS A 39 4.66 3.80 1.43
N ASN A 40 4.39 5.00 1.92
CA ASN A 40 3.68 5.19 3.19
C ASN A 40 2.36 5.93 2.95
N LEU A 41 1.26 5.34 3.35
CA LEU A 41 -0.08 5.93 3.28
C LEU A 41 -0.51 6.54 4.63
N GLY A 42 0.30 6.35 5.69
CA GLY A 42 -0.07 6.80 7.02
C GLY A 42 -1.41 6.22 7.48
N GLU A 43 -2.22 7.06 8.09
CA GLU A 43 -3.57 6.72 8.54
C GLU A 43 -4.61 6.73 7.40
N ASP A 44 -4.24 7.24 6.22
CA ASP A 44 -5.14 7.37 5.07
C ASP A 44 -5.32 6.06 4.28
N TRP A 45 -4.67 4.97 4.69
CA TRP A 45 -4.73 3.70 3.97
C TRP A 45 -6.16 3.18 3.78
N GLN A 46 -7.05 3.39 4.75
CA GLN A 46 -8.46 2.99 4.65
C GLN A 46 -9.17 3.78 3.55
N MET A 47 -8.99 5.10 3.53
CA MET A 47 -9.57 5.96 2.50
C MET A 47 -9.07 5.61 1.11
N VAL A 48 -7.76 5.37 0.98
CA VAL A 48 -7.16 4.92 -0.28
C VAL A 48 -7.74 3.57 -0.73
N ASN A 49 -7.94 2.63 0.21
CA ASN A 49 -8.57 1.35 -0.10
C ASN A 49 -10.01 1.53 -0.58
N VAL A 50 -10.80 2.36 0.09
CA VAL A 50 -12.20 2.67 -0.33
C VAL A 50 -12.23 3.30 -1.72
N LEU A 51 -11.30 4.20 -2.04
CA LEU A 51 -11.21 4.81 -3.36
C LEU A 51 -10.93 3.79 -4.47
N LEU A 52 -10.09 2.78 -4.20
CA LEU A 52 -9.70 1.78 -5.19
C LEU A 52 -10.72 0.63 -5.28
N ALA A 53 -11.06 0.03 -4.15
CA ALA A 53 -11.86 -1.18 -4.06
C ALA A 53 -13.35 -0.93 -3.80
N GLY A 54 -13.72 0.28 -3.39
CA GLY A 54 -15.11 0.66 -3.11
C GLY A 54 -15.66 0.17 -1.78
N GLU A 55 -14.95 -0.68 -1.05
CA GLU A 55 -15.37 -1.28 0.22
C GLU A 55 -14.25 -1.27 1.26
N ASP A 56 -14.64 -1.24 2.54
CA ASP A 56 -13.69 -1.27 3.65
C ASP A 56 -13.01 -2.65 3.80
N PHE A 57 -13.79 -3.76 3.63
CA PHE A 57 -13.32 -5.16 3.74
C PHE A 57 -14.38 -6.17 3.27
N PRO A 58 -13.95 -7.39 2.77
CA PRO A 58 -12.78 -7.69 1.96
C PRO A 58 -13.12 -7.67 0.47
N ALA A 59 -12.57 -6.73 -0.26
CA ALA A 59 -12.58 -6.82 -1.72
C ALA A 59 -11.63 -7.94 -2.17
N THR A 60 -12.04 -8.73 -3.16
CA THR A 60 -11.29 -9.91 -3.63
C THR A 60 -10.72 -9.75 -5.04
N GLY A 61 -10.99 -8.62 -5.69
CA GLY A 61 -10.54 -8.32 -7.05
C GLY A 61 -9.15 -7.71 -7.12
N VAL A 62 -8.70 -7.40 -8.34
CA VAL A 62 -7.41 -6.74 -8.61
C VAL A 62 -7.31 -5.38 -7.96
N GLU A 63 -8.43 -4.70 -7.76
CA GLU A 63 -8.56 -3.40 -7.10
C GLU A 63 -8.16 -3.43 -5.62
N SER A 64 -8.25 -4.60 -4.96
CA SER A 64 -7.82 -4.76 -3.57
C SER A 64 -6.31 -4.96 -3.42
N LEU A 65 -5.64 -5.42 -4.48
CA LEU A 65 -4.22 -5.77 -4.43
C LEU A 65 -3.32 -4.64 -3.91
N PRO A 66 -3.52 -3.37 -4.31
CA PRO A 66 -2.59 -2.32 -3.90
C PRO A 66 -2.52 -2.09 -2.39
N VAL A 67 -3.63 -2.19 -1.67
CA VAL A 67 -3.68 -1.89 -0.23
C VAL A 67 -3.79 -3.14 0.62
N LEU A 68 -4.88 -3.89 0.50
CA LEU A 68 -5.23 -5.00 1.40
C LEU A 68 -5.06 -6.39 0.80
N GLY A 69 -4.83 -6.51 -0.52
CA GLY A 69 -4.61 -7.80 -1.15
C GLY A 69 -3.25 -8.41 -0.82
N GLY A 70 -3.14 -9.71 -1.02
CA GLY A 70 -1.94 -10.49 -0.76
C GLY A 70 -2.17 -11.61 0.25
N GLU A 71 -1.12 -12.37 0.49
CA GLU A 71 -1.11 -13.46 1.46
C GLU A 71 -0.91 -12.91 2.88
N HIS A 72 -1.81 -13.25 3.78
CA HIS A 72 -1.70 -12.90 5.19
C HIS A 72 -0.62 -13.76 5.85
N ILE A 73 0.34 -13.11 6.47
CA ILE A 73 1.38 -13.77 7.25
C ILE A 73 1.12 -13.55 8.73
N ALA A 74 0.92 -14.66 9.45
CA ALA A 74 0.76 -14.60 10.91
C ALA A 74 2.09 -14.16 11.56
N THR A 75 2.04 -13.09 12.33
CA THR A 75 3.15 -12.61 13.14
C THR A 75 3.00 -13.10 14.58
N GLN A 76 4.11 -13.32 15.29
CA GLN A 76 4.08 -13.76 16.69
C GLN A 76 3.80 -12.61 17.67
N ARG A 77 3.82 -11.37 17.18
CA ARG A 77 3.56 -10.17 17.98
C ARG A 77 2.14 -9.71 17.81
N ASP A 78 1.53 -9.46 18.95
CA ASP A 78 0.21 -8.90 19.22
C ASP A 78 -0.66 -8.52 18.03
N GLN A 79 -1.88 -8.99 18.07
CA GLN A 79 -2.98 -9.00 17.08
C GLN A 79 -3.37 -7.65 16.44
N VAL A 80 -2.56 -6.61 16.60
CA VAL A 80 -2.89 -5.23 16.15
C VAL A 80 -2.43 -4.97 14.71
N ASP A 81 -1.35 -5.63 14.26
CA ASP A 81 -0.77 -5.39 12.95
C ASP A 81 -0.97 -6.58 12.02
N VAL A 82 -1.44 -6.30 10.82
CA VAL A 82 -1.55 -7.28 9.74
C VAL A 82 -0.35 -7.14 8.80
N LEU A 83 0.41 -8.22 8.62
CA LEU A 83 1.46 -8.32 7.63
C LEU A 83 0.94 -9.07 6.39
N LEU A 84 0.97 -8.43 5.23
CA LEU A 84 0.56 -8.99 3.95
C LEU A 84 1.75 -9.05 3.00
N ILE A 85 1.83 -10.12 2.23
CA ILE A 85 2.83 -10.28 1.17
C ILE A 85 2.14 -10.39 -0.18
N LEU A 86 2.54 -9.51 -1.09
CA LEU A 86 2.14 -9.56 -2.48
C LEU A 86 3.31 -10.12 -3.29
N LYS A 87 3.12 -11.30 -3.89
CA LYS A 87 4.13 -11.96 -4.72
C LYS A 87 4.34 -11.19 -6.04
N PRO A 88 5.48 -11.37 -6.73
CA PRO A 88 5.82 -10.58 -7.93
C PRO A 88 4.76 -10.59 -9.03
N GLU A 89 4.07 -11.73 -9.25
CA GLU A 89 2.99 -11.82 -10.23
C GLU A 89 1.79 -10.94 -9.86
N LEU A 90 1.45 -10.86 -8.57
CA LEU A 90 0.37 -10.01 -8.08
C LEU A 90 0.80 -8.54 -7.99
N VAL A 91 2.09 -8.28 -7.75
CA VAL A 91 2.67 -6.92 -7.86
C VAL A 91 2.51 -6.38 -9.27
N ARG A 92 2.75 -7.21 -10.29
CA ARG A 92 2.53 -6.84 -11.69
C ARG A 92 1.05 -6.52 -11.95
N ALA A 93 0.14 -7.39 -11.50
CA ALA A 93 -1.30 -7.15 -11.65
C ALA A 93 -1.75 -5.85 -10.96
N ALA A 94 -1.23 -5.56 -9.76
CA ALA A 94 -1.50 -4.31 -9.06
C ALA A 94 -0.94 -3.08 -9.82
N ALA A 95 0.27 -3.21 -10.38
CA ALA A 95 0.88 -2.14 -11.19
C ALA A 95 0.05 -1.85 -12.44
N ASP A 96 -0.35 -2.89 -13.18
CA ASP A 96 -1.16 -2.75 -14.39
C ASP A 96 -2.53 -2.10 -14.07
N TYR A 97 -3.18 -2.53 -12.99
CA TYR A 97 -4.42 -1.92 -12.53
C TYR A 97 -4.25 -0.43 -12.20
N LEU A 98 -3.24 -0.09 -11.39
CA LEU A 98 -2.99 1.29 -11.00
C LEU A 98 -2.60 2.18 -12.18
N GLN A 99 -1.94 1.64 -13.20
CA GLN A 99 -1.61 2.40 -14.41
C GLN A 99 -2.84 2.86 -15.18
N GLY A 100 -3.91 2.08 -15.17
CA GLY A 100 -5.19 2.43 -15.77
C GLY A 100 -5.98 3.51 -15.01
N ILE A 101 -5.55 3.89 -13.81
CA ILE A 101 -6.24 4.85 -12.95
C ILE A 101 -5.68 6.26 -13.17
N ASP A 102 -6.55 7.24 -13.39
CA ASP A 102 -6.27 8.65 -13.22
C ASP A 102 -6.50 9.03 -11.75
N PRO A 103 -5.49 9.43 -10.98
CA PRO A 103 -5.62 9.71 -9.56
C PRO A 103 -6.63 10.82 -9.23
N GLU A 104 -6.65 11.91 -10.00
CA GLU A 104 -7.58 13.01 -9.77
C GLU A 104 -9.03 12.58 -10.05
N ALA A 105 -9.28 11.92 -11.18
CA ALA A 105 -10.60 11.41 -11.52
C ALA A 105 -11.06 10.40 -10.49
N GLN A 106 -10.19 9.46 -10.08
CA GLN A 106 -10.51 8.42 -9.08
C GLN A 106 -10.97 9.02 -7.76
N VAL A 107 -10.27 10.04 -7.26
CA VAL A 107 -10.66 10.70 -5.99
C VAL A 107 -11.97 11.49 -6.17
N ARG A 108 -12.10 12.29 -7.23
CA ARG A 108 -13.29 13.14 -7.46
C ARG A 108 -14.56 12.33 -7.63
N GLU A 109 -14.51 11.23 -8.37
CA GLU A 109 -15.66 10.36 -8.63
C GLU A 109 -16.07 9.53 -7.42
N ASN A 110 -15.13 9.18 -6.56
CA ASN A 110 -15.36 8.28 -5.43
C ASN A 110 -15.34 8.96 -4.06
N LYS A 111 -15.09 10.27 -3.96
CA LYS A 111 -15.02 11.00 -2.68
C LYS A 111 -16.29 10.86 -1.82
N GLY A 112 -17.45 10.68 -2.43
CA GLY A 112 -18.70 10.45 -1.70
C GLY A 112 -18.73 9.13 -0.91
N LYS A 113 -17.88 8.16 -1.25
CA LYS A 113 -17.74 6.89 -0.53
C LYS A 113 -16.92 7.00 0.76
N LEU A 114 -16.16 8.09 0.93
CA LEU A 114 -15.25 8.29 2.07
C LEU A 114 -15.95 8.55 3.41
N ARG A 115 -17.29 8.71 3.43
CA ARG A 115 -18.11 8.92 4.63
C ARG A 115 -17.61 10.07 5.53
N VAL A 116 -17.00 11.10 4.95
CA VAL A 116 -16.55 12.28 5.68
C VAL A 116 -17.73 13.20 5.97
N VAL A 117 -17.99 13.48 7.24
CA VAL A 117 -19.04 14.41 7.65
C VAL A 117 -18.76 15.80 7.09
N GLY A 118 -19.69 16.38 6.34
CA GLY A 118 -19.51 17.66 5.66
C GLY A 118 -18.80 17.58 4.31
N GLY A 119 -18.43 16.36 3.86
CA GLY A 119 -17.69 16.13 2.61
C GLY A 119 -16.17 16.22 2.78
N ALA A 120 -15.44 15.66 1.83
CA ALA A 120 -13.98 15.69 1.84
C ALA A 120 -13.47 17.11 1.48
N PRO A 121 -12.71 17.79 2.34
CA PRO A 121 -12.14 19.10 2.06
C PRO A 121 -11.01 19.01 1.02
N ASP A 122 -10.70 20.13 0.35
CA ASP A 122 -9.73 20.16 -0.75
C ASP A 122 -8.34 19.62 -0.35
N TRP A 123 -7.85 19.97 0.85
CA TRP A 123 -6.56 19.46 1.33
C TRP A 123 -6.52 17.92 1.46
N MET A 124 -7.65 17.29 1.81
CA MET A 124 -7.78 15.84 1.89
C MET A 124 -7.79 15.23 0.48
N ILE A 125 -8.49 15.87 -0.46
CA ILE A 125 -8.51 15.45 -1.86
C ILE A 125 -7.10 15.48 -2.45
N GLU A 126 -6.37 16.58 -2.24
CA GLU A 126 -4.98 16.71 -2.69
C GLU A 126 -4.05 15.65 -2.07
N ALA A 127 -4.20 15.38 -0.76
CA ALA A 127 -3.43 14.34 -0.08
C ALA A 127 -3.71 12.95 -0.67
N LEU A 128 -4.97 12.61 -0.90
CA LEU A 128 -5.37 11.32 -1.47
C LEU A 128 -4.91 11.15 -2.93
N VAL A 129 -4.95 12.19 -3.74
CA VAL A 129 -4.35 12.20 -5.08
C VAL A 129 -2.86 11.91 -4.98
N GLY A 130 -2.14 12.61 -4.10
CA GLY A 130 -0.71 12.38 -3.86
C GLY A 130 -0.39 10.96 -3.42
N HIS A 131 -1.23 10.35 -2.57
CA HIS A 131 -1.08 8.94 -2.17
C HIS A 131 -1.25 7.97 -3.36
N LEU A 132 -2.24 8.20 -4.22
CA LEU A 132 -2.45 7.38 -5.41
C LEU A 132 -1.28 7.51 -6.40
N GLU A 133 -0.78 8.71 -6.63
CA GLU A 133 0.40 8.94 -7.49
C GLU A 133 1.65 8.25 -6.96
N ALA A 134 1.91 8.38 -5.65
CA ALA A 134 3.04 7.73 -5.00
C ALA A 134 2.94 6.21 -5.09
N MET A 135 1.74 5.66 -4.90
CA MET A 135 1.47 4.24 -5.02
C MET A 135 1.66 3.73 -6.45
N LYS A 136 1.19 4.47 -7.47
CA LYS A 136 1.42 4.12 -8.88
C LYS A 136 2.92 4.00 -9.18
N ARG A 137 3.71 4.98 -8.80
CA ARG A 137 5.18 4.95 -8.99
C ARG A 137 5.82 3.77 -8.26
N PHE A 138 5.45 3.56 -7.00
CA PHE A 138 5.98 2.48 -6.18
C PHE A 138 5.72 1.09 -6.79
N TYR A 139 4.48 0.82 -7.22
CA TYR A 139 4.13 -0.46 -7.83
C TYR A 139 4.75 -0.66 -9.21
N LEU A 140 4.86 0.41 -10.01
CA LEU A 140 5.55 0.36 -11.29
C LEU A 140 7.02 -0.04 -11.14
N GLU A 141 7.72 0.58 -10.19
CA GLU A 141 9.12 0.25 -9.90
C GLU A 141 9.27 -1.15 -9.28
N ALA A 142 8.35 -1.55 -8.40
CA ALA A 142 8.35 -2.89 -7.83
C ALA A 142 8.15 -3.97 -8.90
N SER A 143 7.23 -3.74 -9.84
CA SER A 143 6.98 -4.63 -10.98
C SER A 143 8.19 -4.71 -11.90
N ALA A 144 8.78 -3.58 -12.26
CA ALA A 144 9.95 -3.51 -13.15
C ALA A 144 11.17 -4.22 -12.57
N SER A 145 11.33 -4.22 -11.23
CA SER A 145 12.44 -4.89 -10.54
C SER A 145 12.16 -6.35 -10.18
N GLY A 146 10.98 -6.89 -10.50
CA GLY A 146 10.58 -8.25 -10.10
C GLY A 146 10.46 -8.43 -8.59
N SER A 147 10.23 -7.35 -7.85
CA SER A 147 10.12 -7.37 -6.40
C SER A 147 8.78 -7.92 -5.93
N ALA A 148 8.76 -8.54 -4.76
CA ALA A 148 7.56 -8.68 -3.95
C ALA A 148 7.30 -7.38 -3.16
N VAL A 149 6.09 -7.24 -2.61
CA VAL A 149 5.73 -6.11 -1.75
C VAL A 149 5.23 -6.63 -0.40
N ALA A 150 5.93 -6.25 0.67
CA ALA A 150 5.44 -6.43 2.03
C ALA A 150 4.62 -5.21 2.44
N LYS A 151 3.48 -5.44 3.06
CA LYS A 151 2.58 -4.40 3.58
C LYS A 151 2.35 -4.64 5.05
N ARG A 152 2.46 -3.57 5.83
CA ARG A 152 2.08 -3.56 7.23
C ARG A 152 0.90 -2.62 7.38
N VAL A 153 -0.20 -3.15 7.87
CA VAL A 153 -1.46 -2.43 8.09
C VAL A 153 -1.70 -2.38 9.59
N TYR A 154 -1.92 -1.18 10.09
CA TYR A 154 -2.25 -0.95 11.49
C TYR A 154 -3.77 -0.86 11.64
N SER A 155 -4.31 -1.53 12.64
CA SER A 155 -5.73 -1.42 13.01
C SER A 155 -5.95 -0.32 14.05
#